data_21a62a6840f695efacb578b74cd2be4f
#
_entry.id   21a62a6840f695efacb578b74cd2be4f
#
_cell.length_a   1.000
_cell.length_b   1.000
_cell.length_c   1.000
_cell.angle_alpha   90.00
_cell.angle_beta   90.00
_cell.angle_gamma   90.00
#
_symmetry.space_group_name_H-M   'P 1'
#
loop_
_entity.id
_entity.type
_entity.pdbx_description
1 polymer ?
#
loop_
_entity_poly.entity_id
_entity_poly.type
_entity_poly.pdbx_seq_one_letter_code
_entity_poly.pdbx_strand_id
1 'polypeptide(L)'
;IAAVSFDETGYLHDLGLSEAHGEPGYSTLERLWERPTLEVNGISGGGKYTVIPHAAVASVSCRLVPGQDPDAVIRQIAAHVGRQQTPGARARLQADEARVPAYTIAADHPAIRAATAALETVYPGQPVLLAKIGGTLPAADLFERELGAKTLFFSFSTADENLHAPNEFLRIARLREGMRATEALWRLLAAGPHRIGRNADD
;
A
#
# COMPACT_ATOMS: atom_id res chain seq x y z
N ILE A 1 -0.11 -9.26 11.93
CA ILE A 1 -1.07 -9.93 11.02
C ILE A 1 -1.82 -11.03 11.75
N ALA A 2 -1.14 -11.93 12.47
CA ALA A 2 -1.78 -13.07 13.15
C ALA A 2 -2.97 -12.72 14.09
N ALA A 3 -3.05 -11.48 14.58
CA ALA A 3 -4.16 -11.02 15.42
C ALA A 3 -5.37 -10.51 14.62
N VAL A 4 -5.26 -10.42 13.30
CA VAL A 4 -6.33 -9.93 12.42
C VAL A 4 -7.16 -11.12 11.94
N SER A 5 -8.44 -11.14 12.30
CA SER A 5 -9.38 -12.09 11.73
C SER A 5 -9.64 -11.74 10.27
N PHE A 6 -9.48 -12.69 9.36
CA PHE A 6 -9.69 -12.50 7.94
C PHE A 6 -10.55 -13.64 7.38
N ASP A 7 -11.67 -13.28 6.80
CA ASP A 7 -12.53 -14.21 6.08
C ASP A 7 -12.05 -14.39 4.64
N GLU A 8 -11.09 -15.29 4.45
CA GLU A 8 -10.53 -15.58 3.12
C GLU A 8 -11.58 -16.14 2.17
N THR A 9 -12.52 -16.94 2.67
CA THR A 9 -13.58 -17.54 1.83
C THR A 9 -14.51 -16.47 1.28
N GLY A 10 -14.98 -15.55 2.14
CA GLY A 10 -15.80 -14.42 1.73
C GLY A 10 -15.04 -13.50 0.76
N TYR A 11 -13.78 -13.21 1.04
CA TYR A 11 -12.93 -12.40 0.18
C TYR A 11 -12.78 -13.01 -1.23
N LEU A 12 -12.50 -14.29 -1.34
CA LEU A 12 -12.38 -14.98 -2.62
C LEU A 12 -13.72 -15.02 -3.37
N HIS A 13 -14.81 -15.27 -2.65
CA HIS A 13 -16.16 -15.24 -3.22
C HIS A 13 -16.48 -13.87 -3.84
N ASP A 14 -16.19 -12.78 -3.12
CA ASP A 14 -16.44 -11.42 -3.60
C ASP A 14 -15.61 -11.06 -4.84
N LEU A 15 -14.43 -11.66 -4.98
CA LEU A 15 -13.58 -11.53 -6.17
C LEU A 15 -13.96 -12.51 -7.30
N GLY A 16 -14.90 -13.41 -7.08
CA GLY A 16 -15.26 -14.45 -8.05
C GLY A 16 -14.18 -15.51 -8.25
N LEU A 17 -13.33 -15.73 -7.25
CA LEU A 17 -12.23 -16.68 -7.28
C LEU A 17 -12.58 -17.95 -6.50
N SER A 18 -12.13 -19.12 -7.00
CA SER A 18 -12.29 -20.40 -6.31
C SER A 18 -11.16 -20.70 -5.33
N GLU A 19 -9.99 -20.11 -5.52
CA GLU A 19 -8.81 -20.30 -4.70
C GLU A 19 -7.88 -19.09 -4.74
N ALA A 20 -7.08 -18.93 -3.68
CA ALA A 20 -6.06 -17.89 -3.60
C ALA A 20 -4.81 -18.33 -4.35
N HIS A 21 -4.38 -17.49 -5.29
CA HIS A 21 -3.09 -17.63 -5.96
C HIS A 21 -2.08 -16.62 -5.43
N GLY A 22 -0.79 -16.95 -5.51
CA GLY A 22 0.29 -16.04 -5.15
C GLY A 22 1.50 -16.78 -4.62
N GLU A 23 2.39 -16.05 -3.93
CA GLU A 23 3.65 -16.58 -3.41
C GLU A 23 3.39 -17.67 -2.35
N PRO A 24 3.95 -18.89 -2.54
CA PRO A 24 3.77 -19.98 -1.59
C PRO A 24 4.33 -19.64 -0.21
N GLY A 25 3.67 -20.16 0.84
CA GLY A 25 4.13 -20.01 2.22
C GLY A 25 3.67 -18.73 2.93
N TYR A 26 2.92 -17.88 2.26
CA TYR A 26 2.35 -16.66 2.83
C TYR A 26 0.82 -16.68 2.77
N SER A 27 0.17 -16.21 3.83
CA SER A 27 -1.27 -16.00 3.87
C SER A 27 -1.67 -14.87 2.92
N THR A 28 -2.95 -14.76 2.60
CA THR A 28 -3.48 -13.70 1.73
C THR A 28 -3.21 -12.31 2.31
N LEU A 29 -3.36 -12.11 3.63
CA LEU A 29 -3.04 -10.83 4.25
C LEU A 29 -1.54 -10.51 4.21
N GLU A 30 -0.67 -11.48 4.41
CA GLU A 30 0.77 -11.27 4.28
C GLU A 30 1.15 -10.86 2.86
N ARG A 31 0.56 -11.49 1.85
CA ARG A 31 0.79 -11.12 0.44
C ARG A 31 0.31 -9.70 0.16
N LEU A 32 -0.85 -9.31 0.67
CA LEU A 32 -1.42 -7.98 0.45
C LEU A 32 -0.65 -6.87 1.17
N TRP A 33 -0.07 -7.15 2.34
CA TRP A 33 0.45 -6.13 3.24
C TRP A 33 1.98 -6.11 3.38
N GLU A 34 2.65 -7.25 3.18
CA GLU A 34 4.07 -7.41 3.51
C GLU A 34 4.92 -7.98 2.38
N ARG A 35 4.30 -8.39 1.28
CA ARG A 35 5.06 -8.93 0.15
C ARG A 35 5.09 -7.94 -1.02
N PRO A 36 6.25 -7.81 -1.68
CA PRO A 36 6.34 -7.01 -2.89
C PRO A 36 5.60 -7.70 -4.03
N THR A 37 5.12 -6.91 -4.96
CA THR A 37 4.44 -7.44 -6.14
C THR A 37 5.03 -6.90 -7.43
N LEU A 38 4.81 -7.63 -8.53
CA LEU A 38 5.06 -7.19 -9.89
C LEU A 38 3.81 -7.50 -10.70
N GLU A 39 3.13 -6.46 -11.16
CA GLU A 39 1.91 -6.58 -11.94
C GLU A 39 2.15 -6.16 -13.40
N VAL A 40 1.60 -6.92 -14.33
CA VAL A 40 1.49 -6.50 -15.74
C VAL A 40 0.17 -5.79 -15.92
N ASN A 41 0.19 -4.47 -16.02
CA ASN A 41 -1.00 -3.62 -16.08
C ASN A 41 -1.61 -3.54 -17.48
N GLY A 42 -0.82 -3.90 -18.50
CA GLY A 42 -1.29 -3.91 -19.87
C GLY A 42 -0.24 -4.47 -20.81
N ILE A 43 -0.71 -5.06 -21.89
CA ILE A 43 0.11 -5.52 -23.00
C ILE A 43 -0.53 -5.03 -24.27
N SER A 44 0.26 -4.44 -25.16
CA SER A 44 -0.20 -4.00 -26.47
C SER A 44 0.82 -4.37 -27.56
N GLY A 45 0.31 -4.70 -28.72
CA GLY A 45 1.13 -5.04 -29.89
C GLY A 45 0.24 -5.53 -31.01
N GLY A 46 0.69 -5.34 -32.26
CA GLY A 46 -0.10 -5.68 -33.42
C GLY A 46 -1.19 -4.67 -33.77
N GLY A 47 -2.10 -5.08 -34.62
CA GLY A 47 -3.19 -4.26 -35.14
C GLY A 47 -4.24 -5.09 -35.87
N LYS A 48 -5.11 -4.42 -36.62
CA LYS A 48 -6.24 -5.03 -37.31
C LYS A 48 -5.84 -6.01 -38.44
N TYR A 49 -4.63 -5.83 -39.00
CA TYR A 49 -4.20 -6.57 -40.18
C TYR A 49 -3.37 -7.82 -39.80
N THR A 50 -3.34 -8.82 -40.67
CA THR A 50 -2.60 -10.07 -40.53
C THR A 50 -1.10 -9.89 -40.84
N VAL A 51 -0.48 -8.91 -40.17
CA VAL A 51 0.94 -8.58 -40.29
C VAL A 51 1.60 -8.83 -38.95
N ILE A 52 2.81 -9.42 -38.97
CA ILE A 52 3.62 -9.59 -37.77
C ILE A 52 3.96 -8.22 -37.19
N PRO A 53 3.61 -7.95 -35.93
CA PRO A 53 3.93 -6.67 -35.30
C PRO A 53 5.43 -6.43 -35.22
N HIS A 54 5.86 -5.22 -35.52
CA HIS A 54 7.26 -4.83 -35.37
C HIS A 54 7.63 -4.44 -33.94
N ALA A 55 6.61 -4.21 -33.08
CA ALA A 55 6.80 -3.87 -31.66
C ALA A 55 5.64 -4.34 -30.81
N ALA A 56 5.93 -4.64 -29.56
CA ALA A 56 4.95 -4.84 -28.50
C ALA A 56 5.44 -4.13 -27.23
N VAL A 57 4.51 -3.67 -26.42
CA VAL A 57 4.78 -2.95 -25.15
C VAL A 57 4.02 -3.63 -24.03
N ALA A 58 4.68 -3.85 -22.91
CA ALA A 58 4.06 -4.23 -21.65
C ALA A 58 4.29 -3.11 -20.62
N SER A 59 3.22 -2.69 -19.97
CA SER A 59 3.26 -1.78 -18.83
C SER A 59 3.30 -2.61 -17.56
N VAL A 60 4.30 -2.35 -16.71
CA VAL A 60 4.56 -3.13 -15.48
C VAL A 60 4.66 -2.16 -14.30
N SER A 61 4.00 -2.49 -13.19
CA SER A 61 4.20 -1.81 -11.92
C SER A 61 4.74 -2.77 -10.86
N CYS A 62 5.49 -2.23 -9.91
CA CYS A 62 5.97 -2.96 -8.76
C CYS A 62 5.54 -2.24 -7.49
N ARG A 63 4.91 -2.97 -6.57
CA ARG A 63 4.70 -2.50 -5.21
C ARG A 63 5.87 -2.96 -4.36
N LEU A 64 6.45 -2.03 -3.62
CA LEU A 64 7.64 -2.28 -2.81
C LEU A 64 7.25 -2.46 -1.34
N VAL A 65 8.10 -3.17 -0.61
CA VAL A 65 8.01 -3.28 0.85
C VAL A 65 9.15 -2.49 1.51
N PRO A 66 9.05 -2.15 2.81
CA PRO A 66 10.11 -1.44 3.52
C PRO A 66 11.47 -2.12 3.36
N GLY A 67 12.51 -1.30 3.11
CA GLY A 67 13.87 -1.78 2.89
C GLY A 67 14.23 -2.09 1.42
N GLN A 68 13.27 -2.01 0.50
CA GLN A 68 13.58 -2.12 -0.93
C GLN A 68 13.90 -0.74 -1.53
N ASP A 69 15.01 -0.68 -2.27
CA ASP A 69 15.40 0.49 -3.06
C ASP A 69 14.74 0.41 -4.46
N PRO A 70 13.90 1.38 -4.85
CA PRO A 70 13.25 1.39 -6.16
C PRO A 70 14.26 1.30 -7.33
N ASP A 71 15.39 1.97 -7.25
CA ASP A 71 16.40 1.93 -8.30
C ASP A 71 17.09 0.56 -8.39
N ALA A 72 17.29 -0.11 -7.27
CA ALA A 72 17.81 -1.47 -7.26
C ALA A 72 16.83 -2.45 -7.91
N VAL A 73 15.53 -2.31 -7.66
CA VAL A 73 14.48 -3.14 -8.30
C VAL A 73 14.47 -2.91 -9.82
N ILE A 74 14.52 -1.66 -10.26
CA ILE A 74 14.60 -1.34 -11.70
C ILE A 74 15.85 -1.98 -12.33
N ARG A 75 17.01 -1.89 -11.69
CA ARG A 75 18.24 -2.54 -12.18
C ARG A 75 18.09 -4.06 -12.29
N GLN A 76 17.44 -4.69 -11.31
CA GLN A 76 17.18 -6.14 -11.33
C GLN A 76 16.25 -6.56 -12.48
N ILE A 77 15.17 -5.80 -12.71
CA ILE A 77 14.25 -6.04 -13.82
C ILE A 77 14.96 -5.84 -15.15
N ALA A 78 15.74 -4.76 -15.31
CA ALA A 78 16.51 -4.51 -16.52
C ALA A 78 17.51 -5.63 -16.81
N ALA A 79 18.20 -6.13 -15.78
CA ALA A 79 19.12 -7.24 -15.91
C ALA A 79 18.39 -8.55 -16.29
N HIS A 80 17.19 -8.78 -15.73
CA HIS A 80 16.36 -9.93 -16.10
C HIS A 80 15.95 -9.87 -17.57
N VAL A 81 15.38 -8.75 -18.00
CA VAL A 81 15.00 -8.52 -19.41
C VAL A 81 16.20 -8.68 -20.34
N GLY A 82 17.37 -8.17 -19.94
CA GLY A 82 18.62 -8.32 -20.70
C GLY A 82 19.03 -9.78 -20.90
N ARG A 83 18.77 -10.65 -19.93
CA ARG A 83 19.07 -12.10 -20.04
C ARG A 83 18.07 -12.87 -20.90
N GLN A 84 16.87 -12.34 -21.10
CA GLN A 84 15.76 -13.00 -21.82
C GLN A 84 15.68 -12.56 -23.30
N GLN A 85 16.74 -11.96 -23.85
CA GLN A 85 16.75 -11.52 -25.24
C GLN A 85 16.58 -12.69 -26.20
N THR A 86 15.66 -12.53 -27.16
CA THR A 86 15.42 -13.51 -28.22
C THR A 86 16.17 -13.07 -29.49
N PRO A 87 16.85 -13.97 -30.22
CA PRO A 87 17.47 -13.64 -31.48
C PRO A 87 16.51 -12.95 -32.46
N GLY A 88 16.91 -11.82 -33.01
CA GLY A 88 16.09 -11.03 -33.94
C GLY A 88 15.15 -10.04 -33.27
N ALA A 89 15.01 -10.04 -31.95
CA ALA A 89 14.24 -9.06 -31.19
C ALA A 89 15.11 -8.32 -30.18
N ARG A 90 14.72 -7.09 -29.85
CA ARG A 90 15.35 -6.29 -28.79
C ARG A 90 14.30 -5.82 -27.80
N ALA A 91 14.46 -6.19 -26.53
CA ALA A 91 13.67 -5.65 -25.44
C ALA A 91 14.45 -4.52 -24.73
N ARG A 92 13.73 -3.49 -24.33
CA ARG A 92 14.24 -2.36 -23.54
C ARG A 92 13.30 -2.09 -22.39
N LEU A 93 13.84 -1.82 -21.21
CA LEU A 93 13.10 -1.28 -20.08
C LEU A 93 13.19 0.24 -20.13
N GLN A 94 12.05 0.89 -20.01
CA GLN A 94 11.95 2.33 -19.76
C GLN A 94 11.26 2.50 -18.41
N ALA A 95 11.96 3.06 -17.44
CA ALA A 95 11.40 3.32 -16.11
C ALA A 95 10.83 4.74 -16.06
N ASP A 96 9.71 4.90 -15.37
CA ASP A 96 9.16 6.20 -15.04
C ASP A 96 10.05 6.95 -14.05
N GLU A 97 9.92 8.28 -14.02
CA GLU A 97 10.62 9.13 -13.05
C GLU A 97 10.01 9.01 -11.64
N ALA A 98 8.70 8.75 -11.55
CA ALA A 98 8.00 8.59 -10.28
C ALA A 98 8.41 7.28 -9.59
N ARG A 99 9.26 7.40 -8.57
CA ARG A 99 9.80 6.30 -7.77
C ARG A 99 9.64 6.63 -6.31
N VAL A 100 8.81 5.88 -5.63
CA VAL A 100 8.52 6.11 -4.22
C VAL A 100 8.87 4.86 -3.43
N PRO A 101 9.74 4.96 -2.41
CA PRO A 101 10.00 3.86 -1.51
C PRO A 101 8.76 3.53 -0.68
N ALA A 102 8.70 2.32 -0.13
CA ALA A 102 7.67 1.98 0.83
C ALA A 102 7.87 2.73 2.14
N TYR A 103 6.77 3.31 2.65
CA TYR A 103 6.76 4.04 3.91
C TYR A 103 6.39 3.12 5.08
N THR A 104 6.99 3.35 6.23
CA THR A 104 6.62 2.69 7.49
C THR A 104 6.76 3.60 8.69
N ILE A 105 5.92 3.36 9.70
CA ILE A 105 6.00 3.98 11.01
C ILE A 105 6.15 2.87 12.07
N ALA A 106 7.00 3.07 13.06
CA ALA A 106 7.19 2.07 14.11
C ALA A 106 5.91 1.86 14.92
N ALA A 107 5.58 0.61 15.22
CA ALA A 107 4.34 0.27 15.93
C ALA A 107 4.27 0.89 17.35
N ASP A 108 5.41 1.16 17.96
CA ASP A 108 5.55 1.80 19.27
C ASP A 108 5.69 3.33 19.19
N HIS A 109 5.55 3.91 18.00
CA HIS A 109 5.64 5.37 17.83
C HIS A 109 4.56 6.09 18.68
N PRO A 110 4.89 7.24 19.33
CA PRO A 110 3.93 7.98 20.16
C PRO A 110 2.62 8.31 19.48
N ALA A 111 2.65 8.65 18.17
CA ALA A 111 1.44 8.94 17.41
C ALA A 111 0.53 7.72 17.25
N ILE A 112 1.10 6.49 17.11
CA ILE A 112 0.33 5.25 17.07
C ILE A 112 -0.37 5.03 18.41
N ARG A 113 0.32 5.22 19.55
CA ARG A 113 -0.31 5.10 20.88
C ARG A 113 -1.44 6.11 21.07
N ALA A 114 -1.24 7.36 20.65
CA ALA A 114 -2.28 8.39 20.73
C ALA A 114 -3.49 8.06 19.85
N ALA A 115 -3.26 7.56 18.64
CA ALA A 115 -4.34 7.12 17.74
C ALA A 115 -5.11 5.92 18.29
N THR A 116 -4.41 4.94 18.88
CA THR A 116 -5.04 3.80 19.56
C THR A 116 -5.96 4.28 20.69
N ALA A 117 -5.46 5.13 21.58
CA ALA A 117 -6.26 5.68 22.66
C ALA A 117 -7.46 6.53 22.16
N ALA A 118 -7.29 7.27 21.06
CA ALA A 118 -8.39 8.02 20.44
C ALA A 118 -9.48 7.09 19.90
N LEU A 119 -9.11 6.00 19.25
CA LEU A 119 -10.05 4.98 18.74
C LEU A 119 -10.80 4.28 19.88
N GLU A 120 -10.13 3.95 20.97
CA GLU A 120 -10.75 3.34 22.14
C GLU A 120 -11.85 4.22 22.76
N THR A 121 -11.76 5.55 22.64
CA THR A 121 -12.82 6.47 23.08
C THR A 121 -14.08 6.40 22.22
N VAL A 122 -13.93 6.06 20.93
CA VAL A 122 -15.05 6.00 19.97
C VAL A 122 -15.62 4.58 19.86
N TYR A 123 -14.77 3.57 20.06
CA TYR A 123 -15.11 2.15 19.98
C TYR A 123 -14.80 1.42 21.30
N PRO A 124 -15.47 1.76 22.40
CA PRO A 124 -15.17 1.19 23.71
C PRO A 124 -15.35 -0.33 23.71
N GLY A 125 -14.40 -1.05 24.26
CA GLY A 125 -14.43 -2.50 24.37
C GLY A 125 -14.11 -3.27 23.08
N GLN A 126 -13.79 -2.56 22.00
CA GLN A 126 -13.29 -3.19 20.78
C GLN A 126 -11.76 -3.12 20.70
N PRO A 127 -11.08 -4.19 20.29
CA PRO A 127 -9.64 -4.16 20.13
C PRO A 127 -9.25 -3.25 18.95
N VAL A 128 -8.27 -2.38 19.16
CA VAL A 128 -7.64 -1.61 18.08
C VAL A 128 -6.53 -2.45 17.47
N LEU A 129 -6.61 -2.67 16.17
CA LEU A 129 -5.64 -3.45 15.43
C LEU A 129 -4.77 -2.55 14.57
N LEU A 130 -3.47 -2.82 14.57
CA LEU A 130 -2.54 -2.20 13.61
C LEU A 130 -2.57 -3.01 12.32
N ALA A 131 -2.97 -2.36 11.24
CA ALA A 131 -2.98 -2.93 9.91
C ALA A 131 -1.95 -2.24 9.02
N LYS A 132 -1.54 -2.92 7.97
CA LYS A 132 -0.79 -2.32 6.86
C LYS A 132 -1.71 -2.20 5.66
N ILE A 133 -1.34 -1.37 4.72
CA ILE A 133 -2.06 -1.24 3.44
C ILE A 133 -1.08 -1.44 2.29
N GLY A 134 -1.52 -2.13 1.25
CA GLY A 134 -0.76 -2.29 0.01
C GLY A 134 -0.82 -1.08 -0.93
N GLY A 135 -1.45 0.01 -0.50
CA GLY A 135 -1.54 1.26 -1.26
C GLY A 135 -0.31 2.15 -1.08
N THR A 136 -0.10 3.06 -2.02
CA THR A 136 1.00 4.02 -2.00
C THR A 136 0.47 5.43 -1.75
N LEU A 137 1.06 6.13 -0.78
CA LEU A 137 0.85 7.56 -0.57
C LEU A 137 2.21 8.27 -0.66
N PRO A 138 2.58 8.81 -1.84
CA PRO A 138 3.89 9.46 -2.06
C PRO A 138 4.19 10.59 -1.09
N ALA A 139 3.15 11.29 -0.61
CA ALA A 139 3.29 12.36 0.37
C ALA A 139 3.89 11.90 1.70
N ALA A 140 3.71 10.63 2.10
CA ALA A 140 4.24 10.12 3.36
C ALA A 140 5.78 10.09 3.37
N ASP A 141 6.39 9.62 2.28
CA ASP A 141 7.85 9.67 2.08
C ASP A 141 8.35 11.11 1.98
N LEU A 142 7.63 11.94 1.22
CA LEU A 142 7.99 13.35 1.07
C LEU A 142 8.00 14.10 2.42
N PHE A 143 6.98 13.91 3.24
CA PHE A 143 6.91 14.55 4.56
C PHE A 143 8.01 14.06 5.50
N GLU A 144 8.35 12.77 5.46
CA GLU A 144 9.45 12.25 6.25
C GLU A 144 10.79 12.84 5.81
N ARG A 145 11.06 12.86 4.51
CA ARG A 145 12.34 13.32 3.95
C ARG A 145 12.53 14.84 4.09
N GLU A 146 11.51 15.64 3.79
CA GLU A 146 11.63 17.09 3.74
C GLU A 146 11.35 17.78 5.09
N LEU A 147 10.50 17.18 5.92
CA LEU A 147 10.04 17.80 7.17
C LEU A 147 10.44 17.00 8.42
N GLY A 148 11.03 15.81 8.27
CA GLY A 148 11.26 14.91 9.39
C GLY A 148 9.96 14.46 10.08
N ALA A 149 8.81 14.58 9.39
CA ALA A 149 7.49 14.32 9.95
C ALA A 149 7.00 12.92 9.57
N LYS A 150 6.61 12.13 10.57
CA LYS A 150 5.97 10.83 10.34
C LYS A 150 4.50 11.01 9.99
N THR A 151 4.04 10.24 9.02
CA THR A 151 2.64 10.20 8.59
C THR A 151 1.91 9.07 9.30
N LEU A 152 0.80 9.39 9.94
CA LEU A 152 -0.13 8.43 10.50
C LEU A 152 -1.33 8.28 9.57
N PHE A 153 -1.60 7.04 9.13
CA PHE A 153 -2.82 6.72 8.40
C PHE A 153 -3.96 6.49 9.38
N PHE A 154 -4.92 7.41 9.39
CA PHE A 154 -6.05 7.43 10.31
C PHE A 154 -7.33 7.55 9.50
N SER A 155 -7.79 6.41 8.97
CA SER A 155 -8.87 6.32 7.99
C SER A 155 -10.08 5.58 8.56
N PHE A 156 -11.28 5.93 8.08
CA PHE A 156 -12.56 5.40 8.53
C PHE A 156 -13.37 4.77 7.40
N SER A 157 -12.77 4.61 6.24
CA SER A 157 -13.35 3.84 5.14
C SER A 157 -13.32 2.35 5.45
N THR A 158 -14.34 1.62 4.96
CA THR A 158 -14.41 0.17 5.05
C THR A 158 -14.18 -0.47 3.67
N ALA A 159 -13.76 -1.73 3.66
CA ALA A 159 -13.34 -2.41 2.43
C ALA A 159 -14.46 -2.54 1.38
N ASP A 160 -15.72 -2.51 1.82
CA ASP A 160 -16.91 -2.67 1.00
C ASP A 160 -17.44 -1.34 0.41
N GLU A 161 -16.72 -0.23 0.56
CA GLU A 161 -17.11 1.09 0.04
C GLU A 161 -16.73 1.31 -1.44
N ASN A 162 -16.31 0.28 -2.15
CA ASN A 162 -15.98 0.30 -3.58
C ASN A 162 -14.94 1.37 -3.94
N LEU A 163 -13.90 1.53 -3.13
CA LEU A 163 -12.83 2.52 -3.38
C LEU A 163 -12.26 2.38 -4.79
N HIS A 164 -12.18 3.49 -5.53
CA HIS A 164 -11.70 3.58 -6.92
C HIS A 164 -12.55 2.78 -7.93
N ALA A 165 -13.79 2.48 -7.59
CA ALA A 165 -14.71 1.72 -8.45
C ALA A 165 -16.05 2.43 -8.65
N PRO A 166 -16.86 2.03 -9.64
CA PRO A 166 -18.22 2.55 -9.78
C PRO A 166 -19.05 2.32 -8.52
N ASN A 167 -19.92 3.29 -8.22
CA ASN A 167 -20.77 3.30 -7.03
C ASN A 167 -19.99 3.35 -5.69
N GLU A 168 -18.82 3.95 -5.69
CA GLU A 168 -18.11 4.29 -4.45
C GLU A 168 -19.02 5.09 -3.51
N PHE A 169 -19.02 4.76 -2.25
CA PHE A 169 -19.84 5.41 -1.25
C PHE A 169 -19.13 5.59 0.08
N LEU A 170 -19.65 6.48 0.92
CA LEU A 170 -19.17 6.72 2.28
C LEU A 170 -20.33 6.61 3.26
N ARG A 171 -20.13 5.91 4.37
CA ARG A 171 -21.10 5.85 5.45
C ARG A 171 -21.03 7.09 6.33
N ILE A 172 -22.13 7.84 6.42
CA ILE A 172 -22.21 9.05 7.28
C ILE A 172 -21.87 8.72 8.74
N ALA A 173 -22.21 7.53 9.22
CA ALA A 173 -21.83 7.10 10.57
C ALA A 173 -20.31 7.07 10.74
N ARG A 174 -19.57 6.53 9.77
CA ARG A 174 -18.10 6.49 9.76
C ARG A 174 -17.49 7.89 9.73
N LEU A 175 -18.06 8.82 8.97
CA LEU A 175 -17.63 10.21 8.97
C LEU A 175 -17.75 10.83 10.37
N ARG A 176 -18.88 10.63 11.04
CA ARG A 176 -19.11 11.16 12.41
C ARG A 176 -18.18 10.52 13.45
N GLU A 177 -17.91 9.24 13.34
CA GLU A 177 -16.95 8.53 14.18
C GLU A 177 -15.54 9.05 13.93
N GLY A 178 -15.15 9.24 12.66
CA GLY A 178 -13.87 9.83 12.27
C GLY A 178 -13.65 11.23 12.83
N MET A 179 -14.67 12.09 12.79
CA MET A 179 -14.59 13.43 13.39
C MET A 179 -14.32 13.35 14.90
N ARG A 180 -15.05 12.49 15.63
CA ARG A 180 -14.85 12.31 17.09
C ARG A 180 -13.46 11.75 17.40
N ALA A 181 -13.02 10.76 16.65
CA ALA A 181 -11.71 10.14 16.83
C ALA A 181 -10.57 11.13 16.53
N THR A 182 -10.72 11.94 15.48
CA THR A 182 -9.74 12.99 15.14
C THR A 182 -9.67 14.08 16.20
N GLU A 183 -10.81 14.51 16.74
CA GLU A 183 -10.84 15.45 17.86
C GLU A 183 -10.12 14.86 19.09
N ALA A 184 -10.43 13.61 19.45
CA ALA A 184 -9.77 12.91 20.56
C ALA A 184 -8.26 12.79 20.33
N LEU A 185 -7.84 12.42 19.13
CA LEU A 185 -6.43 12.32 18.74
C LEU A 185 -5.70 13.66 18.95
N TRP A 186 -6.26 14.76 18.47
CA TRP A 186 -5.62 16.08 18.61
C TRP A 186 -5.53 16.52 20.07
N ARG A 187 -6.54 16.24 20.88
CA ARG A 187 -6.50 16.51 22.32
C ARG A 187 -5.40 15.70 23.02
N LEU A 188 -5.27 14.42 22.69
CA LEU A 188 -4.22 13.56 23.23
C LEU A 188 -2.82 14.01 22.80
N LEU A 189 -2.65 14.40 21.55
CA LEU A 189 -1.38 14.92 21.04
C LEU A 189 -0.98 16.25 21.71
N ALA A 190 -1.95 17.10 22.00
CA ALA A 190 -1.72 18.39 22.68
C ALA A 190 -1.42 18.24 24.19
N ALA A 191 -1.99 17.23 24.85
CA ALA A 191 -1.88 17.03 26.30
C ALA A 191 -0.56 16.36 26.76
N GLY A 192 0.17 15.69 25.85
CA GLY A 192 1.36 14.91 26.21
C GLY A 192 2.69 15.54 25.80
N PRO A 193 3.84 15.09 26.39
CA PRO A 193 5.19 15.48 25.98
C PRO A 193 5.58 14.82 24.65
N HIS A 194 4.65 14.72 23.72
CA HIS A 194 4.83 14.04 22.45
C HIS A 194 5.59 14.97 21.50
N ARG A 195 6.92 14.88 21.52
CA ARG A 195 7.75 15.40 20.43
C ARG A 195 7.47 14.57 19.19
N ILE A 196 6.41 14.93 18.48
CA ILE A 196 6.14 14.36 17.16
C ILE A 196 7.21 14.94 16.24
N GLY A 197 8.12 14.10 15.75
CA GLY A 197 8.97 14.42 14.63
C GLY A 197 10.33 15.08 14.89
N ARG A 198 10.90 15.01 16.09
CA ARG A 198 12.34 15.26 16.26
C ARG A 198 13.03 13.97 16.71
N ASN A 199 14.03 13.57 15.95
CA ASN A 199 14.96 12.53 16.38
C ASN A 199 15.64 13.01 17.66
N ALA A 200 15.93 12.06 18.57
CA ALA A 200 16.53 12.34 19.87
C ALA A 200 18.02 12.76 19.81
N ASP A 201 18.55 13.05 18.62
CA ASP A 201 19.96 13.29 18.33
C ASP A 201 20.25 14.70 17.76
N ASP A 202 19.40 15.72 18.05
CA ASP A 202 19.73 17.14 17.85
C ASP A 202 19.81 17.90 19.17
#